data_8956bc2fcc38037c828dee65a637623b
#
_entry.id   8956bc2fcc38037c828dee65a637623b
#
_cell.length_a   1.000
_cell.length_b   1.000
_cell.length_c   1.000
_cell.angle_alpha   90.00
_cell.angle_beta   90.00
_cell.angle_gamma   90.00
#
_symmetry.space_group_name_H-M   'P 1'
#
loop_
_entity.id
_entity.type
_entity.pdbx_description
1 polymer ?
#
loop_
_entity_poly.entity_id
_entity_poly.type
_entity_poly.pdbx_seq_one_letter_code
_entity_poly.pdbx_strand_id
1 'polypeptide(L)'
;MAESIPARAAGIPSPREVLRTVARRQARPVAIGAVASSIHQACEALVPLAIGLVVQDAVAGGSLSDGLTAVAGVFGLFVVLATCGGTAFWLNSTSAQREAHRLRVTAISRILADRKAGTGRTPGEWASIATSDATASAKAASAGSNIVSGIVGLAVTAAVLLHIDVWLGLGTLSTVPALILGIDAISPRLEVKLRERAQAGGLAAALAAELVHALGPLRAFGGGAQALRRYRAASDRCLDADIAAARANAVVAGVGLVATACVTVGIAAAAGWMAFDGRIDVGQFVTVVAMASFVGDPVSRVAFGVQRLAAARASAARIAVLLGPDPATGADRDVPAGPADFEPVTLHEVTHGPVRALTLRLDPGAVVGMVARDPAAATAVLTILTGETDPAEGIARLGERQLRTISRHALRRHILAAPHEVHLLGRTLSDALDTGRGTDPSRTAAALAAAGASGLPDTMSEGGASLSGGRRQRVALARALAAAPPVLVLRDPLTALDAVTEDQVAERLTADRRAQGGSTLVITTSPPLLSRCDHVVYLDEQGTARTGTHTELMSEPGYAAVVLR
;
A
#
# COMPACT_ATOMS: atom_id res chain seq x y z
N MET A 1 -12.94 -19.15 10.05
CA MET A 1 -12.03 -19.35 11.21
C MET A 1 -11.01 -18.22 11.10
N ALA A 2 -11.18 -17.16 11.88
CA ALA A 2 -10.26 -16.02 11.88
C ALA A 2 -9.07 -16.43 12.76
N GLU A 3 -7.93 -16.69 12.14
CA GLU A 3 -6.67 -16.79 12.85
C GLU A 3 -6.40 -15.46 13.55
N SER A 4 -6.51 -15.45 14.85
CA SER A 4 -6.05 -14.40 15.73
C SER A 4 -4.53 -14.26 15.54
N ILE A 5 -4.09 -13.18 14.93
CA ILE A 5 -2.68 -12.79 14.88
C ILE A 5 -2.18 -12.72 16.31
N PRO A 6 -1.13 -13.47 16.71
CA PRO A 6 -0.61 -13.43 18.07
C PRO A 6 -0.08 -12.03 18.37
N ALA A 7 -0.73 -11.34 19.28
CA ALA A 7 -0.26 -10.08 19.83
C ALA A 7 0.98 -10.34 20.69
N ARG A 8 2.06 -9.61 20.38
CA ARG A 8 3.34 -9.52 21.09
C ARG A 8 4.52 -10.34 20.54
N ALA A 9 4.93 -10.04 19.31
CA ALA A 9 6.35 -9.98 19.03
C ALA A 9 6.85 -8.59 19.47
N ALA A 10 7.91 -8.53 20.28
CA ALA A 10 8.45 -7.30 20.84
C ALA A 10 8.76 -6.29 19.71
N GLY A 11 8.10 -5.13 19.75
CA GLY A 11 8.39 -4.00 18.87
C GLY A 11 7.34 -3.63 17.80
N ILE A 12 6.32 -4.44 17.51
CA ILE A 12 5.27 -4.06 16.54
C ILE A 12 4.31 -3.07 17.23
N PRO A 13 4.11 -1.84 16.68
CA PRO A 13 3.18 -0.89 17.26
C PRO A 13 1.76 -1.46 17.27
N SER A 14 1.03 -1.26 18.34
CA SER A 14 -0.37 -1.67 18.37
C SER A 14 -1.20 -0.83 17.39
N PRO A 15 -2.32 -1.36 16.85
CA PRO A 15 -3.23 -0.58 16.00
C PRO A 15 -3.69 0.73 16.67
N ARG A 16 -3.82 0.72 18.00
CA ARG A 16 -4.17 1.90 18.80
C ARG A 16 -3.06 2.95 18.81
N GLU A 17 -1.80 2.55 18.82
CA GLU A 17 -0.65 3.46 18.76
C GLU A 17 -0.52 4.11 17.38
N VAL A 18 -0.76 3.35 16.31
CA VAL A 18 -0.83 3.90 14.94
C VAL A 18 -1.92 4.97 14.86
N LEU A 19 -3.14 4.65 15.29
CA LEU A 19 -4.25 5.60 15.27
C LEU A 19 -4.02 6.80 16.19
N ARG A 20 -3.41 6.62 17.36
CA ARG A 20 -3.05 7.73 18.26
C ARG A 20 -2.03 8.66 17.60
N THR A 21 -1.05 8.13 16.89
CA THR A 21 -0.08 8.92 16.15
C THR A 21 -0.74 9.72 15.02
N VAL A 22 -1.60 9.07 14.24
CA VAL A 22 -2.43 9.69 13.20
C VAL A 22 -3.30 10.82 13.78
N ALA A 23 -3.99 10.55 14.89
CA ALA A 23 -4.83 11.54 15.55
C ALA A 23 -4.03 12.73 16.10
N ARG A 24 -2.86 12.49 16.73
CA ARG A 24 -2.00 13.57 17.24
C ARG A 24 -1.49 14.49 16.14
N ARG A 25 -1.10 13.94 14.98
CA ARG A 25 -0.63 14.73 13.84
C ARG A 25 -1.72 15.61 13.23
N GLN A 26 -2.96 15.15 13.30
CA GLN A 26 -4.14 15.86 12.78
C GLN A 26 -4.86 16.69 13.86
N ALA A 27 -4.41 16.68 15.12
CA ALA A 27 -5.16 17.18 16.26
C ALA A 27 -5.67 18.63 16.08
N ARG A 28 -4.80 19.56 15.66
CA ARG A 28 -5.18 20.98 15.48
C ARG A 28 -6.23 21.17 14.38
N PRO A 29 -6.00 20.77 13.12
CA PRO A 29 -6.97 20.99 12.06
C PRO A 29 -8.30 20.24 12.31
N VAL A 30 -8.23 19.02 12.86
CA VAL A 30 -9.45 18.24 13.16
C VAL A 30 -10.21 18.82 14.35
N ALA A 31 -9.54 19.36 15.37
CA ALA A 31 -10.23 20.02 16.49
C ALA A 31 -10.99 21.27 16.00
N ILE A 32 -10.36 22.13 15.19
CA ILE A 32 -11.03 23.29 14.58
C ILE A 32 -12.18 22.82 13.67
N GLY A 33 -11.94 21.79 12.85
CA GLY A 33 -12.96 21.19 12.00
C GLY A 33 -14.12 20.57 12.79
N ALA A 34 -13.85 19.98 13.95
CA ALA A 34 -14.88 19.42 14.84
C ALA A 34 -15.74 20.54 15.48
N VAL A 35 -15.11 21.63 15.93
CA VAL A 35 -15.83 22.80 16.45
C VAL A 35 -16.71 23.41 15.36
N ALA A 36 -16.15 23.66 14.17
CA ALA A 36 -16.91 24.20 13.04
C ALA A 36 -18.06 23.26 12.62
N SER A 37 -17.81 21.94 12.56
CA SER A 37 -18.86 20.95 12.29
C SER A 37 -19.93 20.90 13.37
N SER A 38 -19.56 21.11 14.63
CA SER A 38 -20.50 21.17 15.75
C SER A 38 -21.37 22.42 15.70
N ILE A 39 -20.78 23.58 15.36
CA ILE A 39 -21.54 24.83 15.15
C ILE A 39 -22.49 24.67 13.96
N HIS A 40 -21.99 24.12 12.84
CA HIS A 40 -22.83 23.79 11.68
C HIS A 40 -24.03 22.95 12.09
N GLN A 41 -23.80 21.86 12.84
CA GLN A 41 -24.86 20.93 13.25
C GLN A 41 -25.82 21.56 14.25
N ALA A 42 -25.32 22.43 15.14
CA ALA A 42 -26.16 23.19 16.05
C ALA A 42 -27.05 24.20 15.31
N CYS A 43 -26.48 24.95 14.37
CA CYS A 43 -27.26 25.87 13.54
C CYS A 43 -28.32 25.14 12.71
N GLU A 44 -27.96 23.98 12.13
CA GLU A 44 -28.88 23.14 11.35
C GLU A 44 -30.04 22.65 12.22
N ALA A 45 -29.77 22.23 13.46
CA ALA A 45 -30.82 21.87 14.45
C ALA A 45 -31.68 23.04 14.88
N LEU A 46 -31.19 24.28 14.82
CA LEU A 46 -31.95 25.48 15.17
C LEU A 46 -32.81 26.03 14.01
N VAL A 47 -32.60 25.58 12.77
CA VAL A 47 -33.42 26.01 11.62
C VAL A 47 -34.92 25.74 11.83
N PRO A 48 -35.36 24.54 12.29
CA PRO A 48 -36.76 24.27 12.60
C PRO A 48 -37.35 25.24 13.64
N LEU A 49 -36.58 25.55 14.68
CA LEU A 49 -37.00 26.51 15.71
C LEU A 49 -37.17 27.92 15.12
N ALA A 50 -36.19 28.37 14.31
CA ALA A 50 -36.28 29.67 13.67
C ALA A 50 -37.49 29.79 12.74
N ILE A 51 -37.81 28.73 11.97
CA ILE A 51 -39.01 28.68 11.13
C ILE A 51 -40.27 28.73 11.98
N GLY A 52 -40.33 27.97 13.09
CA GLY A 52 -41.46 27.98 13.99
C GLY A 52 -41.75 29.35 14.61
N LEU A 53 -40.71 30.09 15.01
CA LEU A 53 -40.81 31.45 15.49
C LEU A 53 -41.36 32.41 14.44
N VAL A 54 -40.85 32.32 13.19
CA VAL A 54 -41.37 33.13 12.05
C VAL A 54 -42.86 32.85 11.81
N VAL A 55 -43.25 31.58 11.86
CA VAL A 55 -44.67 31.19 11.68
C VAL A 55 -45.52 31.72 12.83
N GLN A 56 -45.06 31.66 14.07
CA GLN A 56 -45.74 32.17 15.23
C GLN A 56 -46.00 33.68 15.12
N ASP A 57 -44.97 34.46 14.77
CA ASP A 57 -45.08 35.90 14.59
C ASP A 57 -46.04 36.26 13.45
N ALA A 58 -46.01 35.52 12.34
CA ALA A 58 -46.91 35.72 11.22
C ALA A 58 -48.36 35.43 11.59
N VAL A 59 -48.66 34.39 12.37
CA VAL A 59 -49.99 34.03 12.85
C VAL A 59 -50.50 35.05 13.88
N ALA A 60 -49.59 35.60 14.71
CA ALA A 60 -49.93 36.62 15.70
C ALA A 60 -50.22 38.03 15.10
N GLY A 61 -50.14 38.19 13.81
CA GLY A 61 -50.39 39.47 13.11
C GLY A 61 -49.20 40.45 13.17
N GLY A 62 -47.97 39.92 13.17
CA GLY A 62 -46.74 40.69 13.21
C GLY A 62 -46.61 41.72 12.09
N SER A 63 -45.83 42.78 12.31
CA SER A 63 -45.58 43.82 11.33
C SER A 63 -44.66 43.37 10.20
N LEU A 64 -44.66 44.05 9.05
CA LEU A 64 -43.72 43.76 7.95
C LEU A 64 -42.26 43.87 8.41
N SER A 65 -41.95 44.79 9.32
CA SER A 65 -40.59 44.96 9.88
C SER A 65 -40.17 43.74 10.71
N ASP A 66 -41.10 43.14 11.47
CA ASP A 66 -40.80 41.93 12.27
C ASP A 66 -40.53 40.73 11.34
N GLY A 67 -41.36 40.59 10.30
CA GLY A 67 -41.12 39.56 9.26
C GLY A 67 -39.79 39.71 8.52
N LEU A 68 -39.40 40.93 8.17
CA LEU A 68 -38.10 41.18 7.53
C LEU A 68 -36.93 40.88 8.48
N THR A 69 -37.06 41.22 9.76
CA THR A 69 -36.04 40.92 10.79
C THR A 69 -35.90 39.42 11.00
N ALA A 70 -36.99 38.69 11.03
CA ALA A 70 -37.02 37.23 11.19
C ALA A 70 -36.33 36.54 9.95
N VAL A 71 -36.66 36.98 8.75
CA VAL A 71 -36.02 36.48 7.51
C VAL A 71 -34.54 36.79 7.51
N ALA A 72 -34.10 37.99 7.91
CA ALA A 72 -32.69 38.34 8.04
C ALA A 72 -31.97 37.46 9.07
N GLY A 73 -32.61 37.12 10.17
CA GLY A 73 -32.10 36.19 11.21
C GLY A 73 -31.91 34.78 10.65
N VAL A 74 -32.89 34.25 9.93
CA VAL A 74 -32.80 32.95 9.26
C VAL A 74 -31.67 32.96 8.22
N PHE A 75 -31.57 34.02 7.43
CA PHE A 75 -30.47 34.18 6.46
C PHE A 75 -29.11 34.19 7.15
N GLY A 76 -28.96 34.94 8.26
CA GLY A 76 -27.71 34.94 9.06
C GLY A 76 -27.38 33.55 9.60
N LEU A 77 -28.38 32.79 10.08
CA LEU A 77 -28.19 31.41 10.50
C LEU A 77 -27.64 30.51 9.38
N PHE A 78 -28.18 30.63 8.15
CA PHE A 78 -27.70 29.89 6.99
C PHE A 78 -26.29 30.29 6.57
N VAL A 79 -25.91 31.57 6.67
CA VAL A 79 -24.53 32.03 6.40
C VAL A 79 -23.56 31.38 7.39
N VAL A 80 -23.87 31.35 8.69
CA VAL A 80 -23.04 30.69 9.71
C VAL A 80 -22.97 29.19 9.44
N LEU A 81 -24.09 28.54 9.17
CA LEU A 81 -24.20 27.12 8.84
C LEU A 81 -23.31 26.77 7.63
N ALA A 82 -23.42 27.53 6.53
CA ALA A 82 -22.67 27.28 5.30
C ALA A 82 -21.17 27.50 5.48
N THR A 83 -20.76 28.58 6.13
CA THR A 83 -19.34 28.90 6.38
C THR A 83 -18.69 27.89 7.32
N CYS A 84 -19.37 27.52 8.40
CA CYS A 84 -18.89 26.51 9.34
C CYS A 84 -18.84 25.12 8.69
N GLY A 85 -19.84 24.72 7.91
CA GLY A 85 -19.86 23.46 7.20
C GLY A 85 -18.75 23.34 6.15
N GLY A 86 -18.56 24.40 5.34
CA GLY A 86 -17.48 24.48 4.36
C GLY A 86 -16.10 24.41 5.01
N THR A 87 -15.88 25.17 6.09
CA THR A 87 -14.62 25.16 6.84
C THR A 87 -14.34 23.79 7.45
N ALA A 88 -15.33 23.16 8.07
CA ALA A 88 -15.21 21.82 8.64
C ALA A 88 -14.86 20.78 7.59
N PHE A 89 -15.55 20.80 6.45
CA PHE A 89 -15.29 19.90 5.33
C PHE A 89 -13.87 20.08 4.79
N TRP A 90 -13.44 21.30 4.56
CA TRP A 90 -12.11 21.61 4.03
C TRP A 90 -11.00 21.17 4.98
N LEU A 91 -11.09 21.48 6.29
CA LEU A 91 -10.09 21.12 7.29
C LEU A 91 -9.99 19.60 7.46
N ASN A 92 -11.12 18.91 7.64
CA ASN A 92 -11.15 17.48 7.83
C ASN A 92 -10.66 16.71 6.59
N SER A 93 -11.08 17.13 5.39
CA SER A 93 -10.67 16.49 4.14
C SER A 93 -9.19 16.70 3.83
N THR A 94 -8.69 17.93 3.92
CA THR A 94 -7.26 18.25 3.66
C THR A 94 -6.34 17.57 4.66
N SER A 95 -6.72 17.54 5.94
CA SER A 95 -5.96 16.87 6.98
C SER A 95 -5.86 15.36 6.73
N ALA A 96 -7.00 14.72 6.41
CA ALA A 96 -7.05 13.30 6.09
C ALA A 96 -6.22 12.95 4.85
N GLN A 97 -6.27 13.77 3.78
CA GLN A 97 -5.49 13.53 2.56
C GLN A 97 -3.98 13.68 2.78
N ARG A 98 -3.55 14.71 3.54
CA ARG A 98 -2.13 14.90 3.89
C ARG A 98 -1.60 13.72 4.71
N GLU A 99 -2.36 13.23 5.68
CA GLU A 99 -1.94 12.08 6.48
C GLU A 99 -1.98 10.77 5.68
N ALA A 100 -2.97 10.59 4.80
CA ALA A 100 -3.00 9.46 3.87
C ALA A 100 -1.76 9.44 2.97
N HIS A 101 -1.35 10.60 2.45
CA HIS A 101 -0.12 10.71 1.67
C HIS A 101 1.11 10.30 2.48
N ARG A 102 1.25 10.80 3.72
CA ARG A 102 2.37 10.42 4.61
C ARG A 102 2.41 8.92 4.89
N LEU A 103 1.24 8.32 5.18
CA LEU A 103 1.15 6.88 5.43
C LEU A 103 1.49 6.07 4.17
N ARG A 104 1.07 6.50 2.98
CA ARG A 104 1.43 5.86 1.70
C ARG A 104 2.95 5.88 1.48
N VAL A 105 3.57 7.05 1.62
CA VAL A 105 5.03 7.17 1.45
C VAL A 105 5.76 6.31 2.49
N THR A 106 5.32 6.35 3.76
CA THR A 106 5.92 5.52 4.82
C THR A 106 5.72 4.03 4.53
N ALA A 107 4.54 3.62 4.07
CA ALA A 107 4.27 2.22 3.72
C ALA A 107 5.18 1.73 2.57
N ILE A 108 5.26 2.50 1.49
CA ILE A 108 6.12 2.15 0.35
C ILE A 108 7.59 2.12 0.75
N SER A 109 8.08 3.11 1.52
CA SER A 109 9.48 3.11 1.97
C SER A 109 9.80 1.90 2.84
N ARG A 110 8.86 1.45 3.67
CA ARG A 110 9.01 0.22 4.47
C ARG A 110 8.97 -1.05 3.62
N ILE A 111 8.05 -1.14 2.66
CA ILE A 111 7.97 -2.27 1.72
C ILE A 111 9.28 -2.42 0.95
N LEU A 112 9.84 -1.31 0.47
CA LEU A 112 11.12 -1.31 -0.26
C LEU A 112 12.33 -1.65 0.63
N ALA A 113 12.25 -1.36 1.93
CA ALA A 113 13.29 -1.69 2.90
C ALA A 113 13.15 -3.11 3.48
N ASP A 114 11.95 -3.71 3.47
CA ASP A 114 11.66 -4.96 4.17
C ASP A 114 12.38 -6.16 3.54
N ARG A 115 13.03 -6.94 4.38
CA ARG A 115 13.73 -8.18 4.06
C ARG A 115 12.79 -9.29 3.57
N LYS A 116 11.55 -9.28 4.05
CA LYS A 116 10.52 -10.31 3.80
C LYS A 116 9.42 -9.87 2.85
N ALA A 117 9.55 -8.70 2.23
CA ALA A 117 8.53 -8.18 1.32
C ALA A 117 8.22 -9.10 0.12
N GLY A 118 9.12 -10.03 -0.22
CA GLY A 118 8.90 -11.06 -1.24
C GLY A 118 8.31 -12.37 -0.72
N THR A 119 8.13 -12.54 0.61
CA THR A 119 7.71 -13.81 1.18
C THR A 119 6.34 -13.69 1.85
N GLY A 120 5.33 -14.39 1.33
CA GLY A 120 4.04 -14.64 2.00
C GLY A 120 2.91 -13.66 1.72
N ARG A 121 3.13 -12.55 1.00
CA ARG A 121 2.05 -11.64 0.54
C ARG A 121 2.16 -11.35 -0.95
N THR A 122 1.02 -11.20 -1.60
CA THR A 122 0.97 -10.86 -3.03
C THR A 122 1.26 -9.37 -3.26
N PRO A 123 1.77 -8.99 -4.45
CA PRO A 123 1.94 -7.58 -4.82
C PRO A 123 0.66 -6.75 -4.66
N GLY A 124 -0.51 -7.34 -4.93
CA GLY A 124 -1.81 -6.70 -4.75
C GLY A 124 -2.14 -6.40 -3.28
N GLU A 125 -1.76 -7.28 -2.35
CA GLU A 125 -1.93 -7.02 -0.91
C GLU A 125 -1.06 -5.85 -0.44
N TRP A 126 0.19 -5.77 -0.90
CA TRP A 126 1.08 -4.65 -0.62
C TRP A 126 0.53 -3.33 -1.16
N ALA A 127 0.04 -3.34 -2.41
CA ALA A 127 -0.60 -2.18 -3.02
C ALA A 127 -1.85 -1.73 -2.22
N SER A 128 -2.68 -2.69 -1.76
CA SER A 128 -3.85 -2.40 -0.93
C SER A 128 -3.47 -1.75 0.40
N ILE A 129 -2.44 -2.24 1.10
CA ILE A 129 -1.95 -1.65 2.36
C ILE A 129 -1.45 -0.22 2.11
N ALA A 130 -0.64 -0.04 1.05
CA ALA A 130 -0.08 1.27 0.73
C ALA A 130 -1.12 2.31 0.25
N THR A 131 -2.29 1.90 -0.24
CA THR A 131 -3.30 2.80 -0.81
C THR A 131 -4.57 2.89 0.03
N SER A 132 -5.38 1.83 0.03
CA SER A 132 -6.70 1.82 0.69
C SER A 132 -6.59 1.86 2.22
N ASP A 133 -5.69 1.06 2.81
CA ASP A 133 -5.53 1.01 4.26
C ASP A 133 -4.92 2.30 4.82
N ALA A 134 -3.96 2.89 4.12
CA ALA A 134 -3.42 4.20 4.47
C ALA A 134 -4.52 5.27 4.47
N THR A 135 -5.40 5.25 3.47
CA THR A 135 -6.52 6.20 3.37
C THR A 135 -7.57 5.99 4.46
N ALA A 136 -7.95 4.74 4.74
CA ALA A 136 -8.91 4.42 5.78
C ALA A 136 -8.38 4.79 7.17
N SER A 137 -7.11 4.50 7.48
CA SER A 137 -6.47 4.85 8.75
C SER A 137 -6.37 6.36 8.94
N ALA A 138 -6.05 7.13 7.88
CA ALA A 138 -5.96 8.58 7.93
C ALA A 138 -7.31 9.27 8.25
N LYS A 139 -8.43 8.66 7.86
CA LYS A 139 -9.78 9.17 8.13
C LYS A 139 -10.27 8.93 9.56
N ALA A 140 -9.51 8.25 10.42
CA ALA A 140 -9.90 7.98 11.81
C ALA A 140 -10.18 9.25 12.62
N ALA A 141 -9.36 10.29 12.45
CA ALA A 141 -9.53 11.55 13.19
C ALA A 141 -10.79 12.30 12.75
N SER A 142 -11.09 12.38 11.45
CA SER A 142 -12.32 13.01 10.94
C SER A 142 -13.56 12.21 11.28
N ALA A 143 -13.46 10.90 11.51
CA ALA A 143 -14.55 10.09 12.06
C ALA A 143 -14.94 10.56 13.47
N GLY A 144 -13.96 10.91 14.30
CA GLY A 144 -14.20 11.52 15.62
C GLY A 144 -14.95 12.86 15.53
N SER A 145 -14.57 13.71 14.57
CA SER A 145 -15.28 14.98 14.31
C SER A 145 -16.76 14.76 13.97
N ASN A 146 -17.07 13.76 13.13
CA ASN A 146 -18.46 13.42 12.79
C ASN A 146 -19.26 12.92 14.01
N ILE A 147 -18.66 12.12 14.87
CA ILE A 147 -19.31 11.64 16.10
C ILE A 147 -19.61 12.82 17.02
N VAL A 148 -18.63 13.68 17.26
CA VAL A 148 -18.82 14.85 18.15
C VAL A 148 -19.90 15.78 17.62
N SER A 149 -19.87 16.13 16.33
CA SER A 149 -20.88 17.02 15.74
C SER A 149 -22.27 16.40 15.74
N GLY A 150 -22.39 15.09 15.49
CA GLY A 150 -23.67 14.39 15.60
C GLY A 150 -24.23 14.41 17.03
N ILE A 151 -23.38 14.21 18.05
CA ILE A 151 -23.79 14.31 19.46
C ILE A 151 -24.26 15.73 19.79
N VAL A 152 -23.56 16.77 19.31
CA VAL A 152 -23.97 18.16 19.51
C VAL A 152 -25.32 18.43 18.86
N GLY A 153 -25.54 17.97 17.62
CA GLY A 153 -26.86 18.10 16.96
C GLY A 153 -28.00 17.45 17.74
N LEU A 154 -27.76 16.22 18.23
CA LEU A 154 -28.74 15.54 19.10
C LEU A 154 -28.98 16.28 20.40
N ALA A 155 -27.94 16.81 21.02
CA ALA A 155 -28.08 17.57 22.29
C ALA A 155 -28.87 18.86 22.10
N VAL A 156 -28.65 19.60 21.01
CA VAL A 156 -29.41 20.81 20.68
C VAL A 156 -30.88 20.47 20.38
N THR A 157 -31.10 19.44 19.55
CA THR A 157 -32.47 18.98 19.25
C THR A 157 -33.21 18.57 20.53
N ALA A 158 -32.54 17.80 21.39
CA ALA A 158 -33.11 17.40 22.68
C ALA A 158 -33.44 18.59 23.58
N ALA A 159 -32.54 19.57 23.69
CA ALA A 159 -32.74 20.76 24.51
C ALA A 159 -33.94 21.57 24.06
N VAL A 160 -34.12 21.77 22.74
CA VAL A 160 -35.28 22.51 22.20
C VAL A 160 -36.57 21.75 22.43
N LEU A 161 -36.62 20.45 22.17
CA LEU A 161 -37.81 19.65 22.35
C LEU A 161 -38.23 19.54 23.83
N LEU A 162 -37.28 19.36 24.75
CA LEU A 162 -37.50 19.32 26.18
C LEU A 162 -37.99 20.68 26.73
N HIS A 163 -37.59 21.79 26.10
CA HIS A 163 -38.08 23.13 26.46
C HIS A 163 -39.54 23.34 26.04
N ILE A 164 -39.95 22.75 24.89
CA ILE A 164 -41.34 22.84 24.42
C ILE A 164 -42.24 21.93 25.26
N ASP A 165 -41.92 20.65 25.36
CA ASP A 165 -42.61 19.67 26.19
C ASP A 165 -41.71 18.49 26.55
N VAL A 166 -41.71 18.10 27.83
CA VAL A 166 -40.85 17.04 28.36
C VAL A 166 -41.15 15.69 27.72
N TRP A 167 -42.42 15.38 27.46
CA TRP A 167 -42.81 14.09 26.87
C TRP A 167 -42.41 13.98 25.39
N LEU A 168 -42.51 15.07 24.63
CA LEU A 168 -42.05 15.14 23.25
C LEU A 168 -40.52 15.00 23.18
N GLY A 169 -39.79 15.67 24.09
CA GLY A 169 -38.34 15.55 24.18
C GLY A 169 -37.88 14.14 24.53
N LEU A 170 -38.46 13.53 25.57
CA LEU A 170 -38.12 12.15 25.97
C LEU A 170 -38.52 11.12 24.90
N GLY A 171 -39.68 11.29 24.27
CA GLY A 171 -40.15 10.46 23.17
C GLY A 171 -39.12 10.46 22.01
N THR A 172 -38.68 11.65 21.58
CA THR A 172 -37.70 11.81 20.52
C THR A 172 -36.33 11.22 20.90
N LEU A 173 -35.85 11.49 22.13
CA LEU A 173 -34.59 10.94 22.64
C LEU A 173 -34.61 9.41 22.72
N SER A 174 -35.75 8.79 23.07
CA SER A 174 -35.86 7.33 23.14
C SER A 174 -35.72 6.63 21.77
N THR A 175 -35.96 7.38 20.68
CA THR A 175 -35.83 6.83 19.31
C THR A 175 -34.39 6.59 18.94
N VAL A 176 -33.43 7.35 19.51
CA VAL A 176 -32.00 7.23 19.20
C VAL A 176 -31.43 5.85 19.60
N PRO A 177 -31.59 5.39 20.87
CA PRO A 177 -31.14 4.03 21.22
C PRO A 177 -31.89 2.94 20.45
N ALA A 178 -33.22 3.12 20.24
CA ALA A 178 -33.99 2.15 19.46
C ALA A 178 -33.48 2.00 18.02
N LEU A 179 -33.12 3.10 17.37
CA LEU A 179 -32.55 3.10 16.02
C LEU A 179 -31.14 2.46 16.00
N ILE A 180 -30.29 2.78 16.96
CA ILE A 180 -28.96 2.20 17.11
C ILE A 180 -29.05 0.68 17.30
N LEU A 181 -29.89 0.21 18.21
CA LEU A 181 -30.10 -1.22 18.46
C LEU A 181 -30.67 -1.94 17.24
N GLY A 182 -31.59 -1.30 16.51
CA GLY A 182 -32.15 -1.83 15.26
C GLY A 182 -31.11 -1.98 14.16
N ILE A 183 -30.25 -0.99 13.99
CA ILE A 183 -29.14 -1.04 13.03
C ILE A 183 -28.12 -2.12 13.44
N ASP A 184 -27.76 -2.18 14.71
CA ASP A 184 -26.78 -3.16 15.22
C ASP A 184 -27.26 -4.60 15.04
N ALA A 185 -28.53 -4.87 15.23
CA ALA A 185 -29.14 -6.18 15.02
C ALA A 185 -29.09 -6.67 13.56
N ILE A 186 -29.10 -5.75 12.59
CA ILE A 186 -29.11 -6.07 11.15
C ILE A 186 -27.71 -6.02 10.53
N SER A 187 -26.82 -5.19 11.10
CA SER A 187 -25.44 -4.95 10.60
C SER A 187 -24.62 -6.20 10.34
N PRO A 188 -24.63 -7.27 11.16
CA PRO A 188 -23.83 -8.47 10.91
C PRO A 188 -24.15 -9.16 9.58
N ARG A 189 -25.44 -9.15 9.16
CA ARG A 189 -25.83 -9.72 7.87
C ARG A 189 -25.31 -8.90 6.69
N LEU A 190 -25.35 -7.58 6.82
CA LEU A 190 -24.80 -6.67 5.82
C LEU A 190 -23.27 -6.83 5.70
N GLU A 191 -22.56 -6.93 6.83
CA GLU A 191 -21.09 -7.10 6.83
C GLU A 191 -20.65 -8.37 6.09
N VAL A 192 -21.37 -9.49 6.27
CA VAL A 192 -21.09 -10.74 5.54
C VAL A 192 -21.20 -10.50 4.04
N LYS A 193 -22.29 -9.87 3.59
CA LYS A 193 -22.53 -9.60 2.16
C LYS A 193 -21.51 -8.60 1.57
N LEU A 194 -21.12 -7.61 2.32
CA LEU A 194 -20.06 -6.67 1.90
C LEU A 194 -18.68 -7.36 1.78
N ARG A 195 -18.37 -8.33 2.65
CA ARG A 195 -17.14 -9.14 2.55
C ARG A 195 -17.16 -10.05 1.32
N GLU A 196 -18.28 -10.76 1.09
CA GLU A 196 -18.46 -11.60 -0.12
C GLU A 196 -18.28 -10.76 -1.40
N ARG A 197 -18.89 -9.57 -1.45
CA ARG A 197 -18.72 -8.59 -2.52
C ARG A 197 -17.26 -8.21 -2.75
N ALA A 198 -16.55 -7.83 -1.67
CA ALA A 198 -15.16 -7.44 -1.75
C ALA A 198 -14.24 -8.57 -2.23
N GLN A 199 -14.51 -9.82 -1.83
CA GLN A 199 -13.77 -11.00 -2.27
C GLN A 199 -14.03 -11.29 -3.76
N ALA A 200 -15.28 -11.30 -4.19
CA ALA A 200 -15.64 -11.55 -5.59
C ALA A 200 -15.06 -10.48 -6.53
N GLY A 201 -15.14 -9.20 -6.12
CA GLY A 201 -14.54 -8.08 -6.86
C GLY A 201 -13.02 -8.17 -6.95
N GLY A 202 -12.36 -8.57 -5.87
CA GLY A 202 -10.91 -8.79 -5.84
C GLY A 202 -10.46 -9.90 -6.80
N LEU A 203 -11.20 -11.02 -6.83
CA LEU A 203 -10.91 -12.13 -7.74
C LEU A 203 -11.12 -11.74 -9.22
N ALA A 204 -12.19 -11.01 -9.53
CA ALA A 204 -12.44 -10.53 -10.89
C ALA A 204 -11.37 -9.54 -11.35
N ALA A 205 -10.94 -8.62 -10.47
CA ALA A 205 -9.88 -7.67 -10.76
C ALA A 205 -8.51 -8.34 -10.95
N ALA A 206 -8.17 -9.33 -10.13
CA ALA A 206 -6.94 -10.11 -10.27
C ALA A 206 -6.90 -10.86 -11.60
N LEU A 207 -7.99 -11.52 -11.97
CA LEU A 207 -8.11 -12.21 -13.26
C LEU A 207 -8.02 -11.22 -14.44
N ALA A 208 -8.64 -10.04 -14.34
CA ALA A 208 -8.52 -9.02 -15.39
C ALA A 208 -7.06 -8.59 -15.58
N ALA A 209 -6.33 -8.35 -14.50
CA ALA A 209 -4.92 -8.01 -14.55
C ALA A 209 -4.07 -9.12 -15.18
N GLU A 210 -4.31 -10.39 -14.80
CA GLU A 210 -3.65 -11.56 -15.39
C GLU A 210 -3.87 -11.63 -16.91
N LEU A 211 -5.12 -11.47 -17.36
CA LEU A 211 -5.46 -11.51 -18.77
C LEU A 211 -4.83 -10.36 -19.58
N VAL A 212 -4.73 -9.17 -19.00
CA VAL A 212 -4.05 -8.02 -19.62
C VAL A 212 -2.56 -8.30 -19.75
N HIS A 213 -1.90 -8.86 -18.74
CA HIS A 213 -0.50 -9.25 -18.81
C HIS A 213 -0.25 -10.36 -19.85
N ALA A 214 -1.18 -11.29 -19.98
CA ALA A 214 -1.13 -12.38 -20.94
C ALA A 214 -1.65 -12.02 -22.33
N LEU A 215 -1.92 -10.75 -22.64
CA LEU A 215 -2.58 -10.33 -23.89
C LEU A 215 -1.80 -10.75 -25.15
N GLY A 216 -0.48 -10.68 -25.13
CA GLY A 216 0.40 -11.11 -26.23
C GLY A 216 0.24 -12.60 -26.54
N PRO A 217 0.51 -13.50 -25.59
CA PRO A 217 0.27 -14.94 -25.75
C PRO A 217 -1.19 -15.28 -26.12
N LEU A 218 -2.19 -14.66 -25.48
CA LEU A 218 -3.58 -14.91 -25.77
C LEU A 218 -3.96 -14.61 -27.24
N ARG A 219 -3.39 -13.54 -27.80
CA ARG A 219 -3.57 -13.19 -29.22
C ARG A 219 -2.84 -14.17 -30.13
N ALA A 220 -1.60 -14.55 -29.78
CA ALA A 220 -0.79 -15.46 -30.59
C ALA A 220 -1.40 -16.86 -30.70
N PHE A 221 -1.96 -17.39 -29.60
CA PHE A 221 -2.56 -18.73 -29.56
C PHE A 221 -4.08 -18.75 -29.80
N GLY A 222 -4.70 -17.59 -30.09
CA GLY A 222 -6.15 -17.53 -30.32
C GLY A 222 -7.00 -17.78 -29.05
N GLY A 223 -6.41 -17.65 -27.85
CA GLY A 223 -7.03 -17.96 -26.56
C GLY A 223 -8.08 -16.95 -26.07
N GLY A 224 -8.35 -15.87 -26.81
CA GLY A 224 -9.20 -14.76 -26.37
C GLY A 224 -10.62 -15.18 -25.98
N ALA A 225 -11.26 -16.08 -26.74
CA ALA A 225 -12.60 -16.56 -26.42
C ALA A 225 -12.66 -17.34 -25.10
N GLN A 226 -11.64 -18.15 -24.79
CA GLN A 226 -11.54 -18.88 -23.53
C GLN A 226 -11.26 -17.93 -22.35
N ALA A 227 -10.38 -16.97 -22.53
CA ALA A 227 -10.09 -15.93 -21.55
C ALA A 227 -11.35 -15.12 -21.20
N LEU A 228 -12.12 -14.71 -22.22
CA LEU A 228 -13.37 -13.98 -22.03
C LEU A 228 -14.42 -14.82 -21.29
N ARG A 229 -14.55 -16.12 -21.57
CA ARG A 229 -15.46 -17.01 -20.82
C ARG A 229 -15.08 -17.07 -19.34
N ARG A 230 -13.78 -17.22 -19.02
CA ARG A 230 -13.30 -17.23 -17.63
C ARG A 230 -13.60 -15.91 -16.93
N TYR A 231 -13.35 -14.79 -17.60
CA TYR A 231 -13.63 -13.48 -17.04
C TYR A 231 -15.12 -13.25 -16.82
N ARG A 232 -15.97 -13.62 -17.79
CA ARG A 232 -17.43 -13.53 -17.62
C ARG A 232 -17.91 -14.29 -16.40
N ALA A 233 -17.47 -15.54 -16.21
CA ALA A 233 -17.83 -16.33 -15.03
C ALA A 233 -17.37 -15.70 -13.68
N ALA A 234 -16.25 -14.99 -13.66
CA ALA A 234 -15.81 -14.24 -12.49
C ALA A 234 -16.62 -12.96 -12.30
N SER A 235 -16.92 -12.25 -13.39
CA SER A 235 -17.74 -11.04 -13.41
C SER A 235 -19.18 -11.30 -13.00
N ASP A 236 -19.76 -12.41 -13.45
CA ASP A 236 -21.13 -12.82 -13.07
C ASP A 236 -21.21 -13.10 -11.56
N ARG A 237 -20.22 -13.79 -10.99
CA ARG A 237 -20.13 -13.98 -9.53
C ARG A 237 -19.97 -12.67 -8.76
N CYS A 238 -19.22 -11.72 -9.32
CA CYS A 238 -19.10 -10.38 -8.74
C CYS A 238 -20.44 -9.65 -8.79
N LEU A 239 -21.15 -9.71 -9.92
CA LEU A 239 -22.49 -9.11 -10.08
C LEU A 239 -23.49 -9.69 -9.08
N ASP A 240 -23.53 -11.02 -8.92
CA ASP A 240 -24.41 -11.67 -7.96
C ASP A 240 -24.12 -11.22 -6.52
N ALA A 241 -22.84 -11.12 -6.15
CA ALA A 241 -22.41 -10.62 -4.85
C ALA A 241 -22.75 -9.13 -4.67
N ASP A 242 -22.59 -8.30 -5.71
CA ASP A 242 -22.97 -6.90 -5.71
C ASP A 242 -24.47 -6.71 -5.52
N ILE A 243 -25.30 -7.48 -6.23
CA ILE A 243 -26.76 -7.47 -6.10
C ILE A 243 -27.18 -7.92 -4.70
N ALA A 244 -26.57 -8.99 -4.17
CA ALA A 244 -26.85 -9.47 -2.82
C ALA A 244 -26.51 -8.42 -1.75
N ALA A 245 -25.35 -7.76 -1.87
CA ALA A 245 -24.95 -6.69 -0.99
C ALA A 245 -25.86 -5.44 -1.12
N ALA A 246 -26.24 -5.08 -2.36
CA ALA A 246 -27.16 -3.98 -2.61
C ALA A 246 -28.55 -4.23 -2.00
N ARG A 247 -29.08 -5.45 -2.13
CA ARG A 247 -30.34 -5.86 -1.49
C ARG A 247 -30.26 -5.79 0.03
N ALA A 248 -29.18 -6.33 0.62
CA ALA A 248 -28.96 -6.25 2.07
C ALA A 248 -28.89 -4.79 2.55
N ASN A 249 -28.18 -3.93 1.83
CA ASN A 249 -28.09 -2.51 2.14
C ASN A 249 -29.44 -1.79 1.98
N ALA A 250 -30.21 -2.13 0.94
CA ALA A 250 -31.54 -1.58 0.72
C ALA A 250 -32.53 -1.95 1.86
N VAL A 251 -32.44 -3.19 2.38
CA VAL A 251 -33.23 -3.61 3.53
C VAL A 251 -32.86 -2.78 4.78
N VAL A 252 -31.57 -2.61 5.06
CA VAL A 252 -31.13 -1.79 6.20
C VAL A 252 -31.57 -0.33 6.05
N ALA A 253 -31.39 0.25 4.86
CA ALA A 253 -31.82 1.62 4.57
C ALA A 253 -33.34 1.75 4.64
N GLY A 254 -34.09 0.78 4.09
CA GLY A 254 -35.56 0.77 4.13
C GLY A 254 -36.12 0.67 5.54
N VAL A 255 -35.58 -0.24 6.35
CA VAL A 255 -35.97 -0.35 7.78
C VAL A 255 -35.69 0.97 8.53
N GLY A 256 -34.52 1.57 8.30
CA GLY A 256 -34.16 2.86 8.88
C GLY A 256 -35.13 3.97 8.45
N LEU A 257 -35.47 4.03 7.17
CA LEU A 257 -36.42 5.02 6.63
C LEU A 257 -37.84 4.85 7.23
N VAL A 258 -38.36 3.62 7.25
CA VAL A 258 -39.67 3.31 7.83
C VAL A 258 -39.69 3.62 9.32
N ALA A 259 -38.64 3.24 10.06
CA ALA A 259 -38.56 3.56 11.50
C ALA A 259 -38.56 5.07 11.73
N THR A 260 -37.76 5.83 10.98
CA THR A 260 -37.74 7.30 11.06
C THR A 260 -39.10 7.91 10.71
N ALA A 261 -39.74 7.43 9.64
CA ALA A 261 -41.07 7.90 9.25
C ALA A 261 -42.12 7.61 10.31
N CYS A 262 -42.16 6.42 10.91
CA CYS A 262 -43.07 6.06 11.99
C CYS A 262 -42.89 6.99 13.22
N VAL A 263 -41.63 7.26 13.59
CA VAL A 263 -41.30 8.17 14.68
C VAL A 263 -41.77 9.59 14.37
N THR A 264 -41.45 10.09 13.17
CA THR A 264 -41.86 11.43 12.74
C THR A 264 -43.40 11.59 12.75
N VAL A 265 -44.11 10.60 12.19
CA VAL A 265 -45.60 10.61 12.20
C VAL A 265 -46.13 10.50 13.61
N GLY A 266 -45.56 9.67 14.47
CA GLY A 266 -45.96 9.54 15.88
C GLY A 266 -45.79 10.85 16.67
N ILE A 267 -44.62 11.49 16.49
CA ILE A 267 -44.35 12.80 17.13
C ILE A 267 -45.27 13.88 16.56
N ALA A 268 -45.48 13.92 15.24
CA ALA A 268 -46.38 14.87 14.59
C ALA A 268 -47.82 14.69 15.07
N ALA A 269 -48.29 13.46 15.22
CA ALA A 269 -49.64 13.18 15.76
C ALA A 269 -49.77 13.60 17.22
N ALA A 270 -48.76 13.30 18.05
CA ALA A 270 -48.75 13.75 19.46
C ALA A 270 -48.70 15.27 19.57
N ALA A 271 -47.84 15.92 18.80
CA ALA A 271 -47.77 17.39 18.77
C ALA A 271 -49.05 18.02 18.23
N GLY A 272 -49.70 17.43 17.21
CA GLY A 272 -50.98 17.86 16.68
C GLY A 272 -52.10 17.77 17.72
N TRP A 273 -52.16 16.69 18.50
CA TRP A 273 -53.07 16.53 19.60
C TRP A 273 -52.84 17.60 20.69
N MET A 274 -51.57 17.85 21.05
CA MET A 274 -51.21 18.87 22.05
C MET A 274 -51.54 20.28 21.57
N ALA A 275 -51.40 20.58 20.28
CA ALA A 275 -51.78 21.86 19.68
C ALA A 275 -53.32 22.03 19.69
N PHE A 276 -54.06 20.95 19.38
CA PHE A 276 -55.52 20.96 19.46
C PHE A 276 -56.02 21.19 20.89
N ASP A 277 -55.34 20.61 21.88
CA ASP A 277 -55.64 20.77 23.32
C ASP A 277 -55.15 22.11 23.91
N GLY A 278 -54.50 22.96 23.06
CA GLY A 278 -53.99 24.27 23.45
C GLY A 278 -52.76 24.25 24.35
N ARG A 279 -52.06 23.11 24.44
CA ARG A 279 -50.83 22.93 25.24
C ARG A 279 -49.60 23.49 24.57
N ILE A 280 -49.56 23.51 23.23
CA ILE A 280 -48.51 24.10 22.42
C ILE A 280 -49.13 25.01 21.35
N ASP A 281 -48.41 26.06 20.97
CA ASP A 281 -48.84 26.97 19.91
C ASP A 281 -48.49 26.44 18.50
N VAL A 282 -48.97 27.14 17.45
CA VAL A 282 -48.75 26.74 16.04
C VAL A 282 -47.26 26.76 15.68
N GLY A 283 -46.49 27.74 16.17
CA GLY A 283 -45.06 27.82 15.93
C GLY A 283 -44.29 26.66 16.57
N GLN A 284 -44.67 26.32 17.81
CA GLN A 284 -44.13 25.16 18.52
C GLN A 284 -44.49 23.85 17.80
N PHE A 285 -45.70 23.69 17.29
CA PHE A 285 -46.11 22.54 16.50
C PHE A 285 -45.22 22.38 15.23
N VAL A 286 -45.05 23.47 14.47
CA VAL A 286 -44.17 23.45 13.27
C VAL A 286 -42.75 23.11 13.65
N THR A 287 -42.23 23.68 14.74
CA THR A 287 -40.89 23.38 15.27
C THR A 287 -40.72 21.89 15.58
N VAL A 288 -41.66 21.29 16.32
CA VAL A 288 -41.58 19.89 16.74
C VAL A 288 -41.61 18.94 15.55
N VAL A 289 -42.50 19.15 14.57
CA VAL A 289 -42.62 18.32 13.38
C VAL A 289 -41.36 18.41 12.52
N ALA A 290 -40.84 19.62 12.33
CA ALA A 290 -39.59 19.81 11.56
C ALA A 290 -38.37 19.21 12.29
N MET A 291 -38.28 19.35 13.62
CA MET A 291 -37.20 18.73 14.40
C MET A 291 -37.26 17.20 14.41
N ALA A 292 -38.46 16.63 14.48
CA ALA A 292 -38.63 15.18 14.40
C ALA A 292 -38.06 14.61 13.07
N SER A 293 -38.25 15.36 11.99
CA SER A 293 -37.67 14.99 10.67
C SER A 293 -36.14 15.15 10.61
N PHE A 294 -35.60 16.09 11.41
CA PHE A 294 -34.15 16.37 11.43
C PHE A 294 -33.34 15.34 12.25
N VAL A 295 -33.91 14.65 13.24
CA VAL A 295 -33.20 13.71 14.14
C VAL A 295 -32.36 12.65 13.37
N GLY A 296 -32.80 12.26 12.19
CA GLY A 296 -32.13 11.23 11.37
C GLY A 296 -30.72 11.61 10.94
N ASP A 297 -30.41 12.89 10.66
CA ASP A 297 -29.09 13.33 10.21
C ASP A 297 -28.02 13.22 11.30
N PRO A 298 -28.18 13.79 12.51
CA PRO A 298 -27.20 13.62 13.58
C PRO A 298 -26.93 12.16 13.96
N VAL A 299 -27.98 11.32 13.99
CA VAL A 299 -27.83 9.87 14.26
C VAL A 299 -26.99 9.20 13.18
N SER A 300 -27.26 9.50 11.91
CA SER A 300 -26.49 8.99 10.77
C SER A 300 -25.02 9.41 10.84
N ARG A 301 -24.72 10.65 11.23
CA ARG A 301 -23.34 11.14 11.42
C ARG A 301 -22.58 10.34 12.48
N VAL A 302 -23.22 10.06 13.62
CA VAL A 302 -22.64 9.21 14.66
C VAL A 302 -22.39 7.80 14.13
N ALA A 303 -23.39 7.18 13.50
CA ALA A 303 -23.28 5.83 12.94
C ALA A 303 -22.14 5.70 11.90
N PHE A 304 -22.07 6.62 10.93
CA PHE A 304 -20.99 6.67 9.95
C PHE A 304 -19.62 6.94 10.59
N GLY A 305 -19.57 7.78 11.63
CA GLY A 305 -18.34 8.01 12.39
C GLY A 305 -17.84 6.74 13.05
N VAL A 306 -18.71 5.98 13.71
CA VAL A 306 -18.37 4.69 14.35
C VAL A 306 -17.92 3.66 13.33
N GLN A 307 -18.64 3.50 12.21
CA GLN A 307 -18.25 2.59 11.12
C GLN A 307 -16.89 2.93 10.52
N ARG A 308 -16.62 4.21 10.25
CA ARG A 308 -15.32 4.69 9.76
C ARG A 308 -14.20 4.42 10.76
N LEU A 309 -14.46 4.59 12.04
CA LEU A 309 -13.48 4.30 13.09
C LEU A 309 -13.18 2.81 13.19
N ALA A 310 -14.19 1.95 13.04
CA ALA A 310 -14.01 0.49 12.98
C ALA A 310 -13.17 0.07 11.76
N ALA A 311 -13.47 0.60 10.58
CA ALA A 311 -12.69 0.38 9.36
C ALA A 311 -11.24 0.87 9.52
N ALA A 312 -11.03 2.05 10.10
CA ALA A 312 -9.71 2.59 10.38
C ALA A 312 -8.90 1.71 11.35
N ARG A 313 -9.54 1.11 12.36
CA ARG A 313 -8.88 0.16 13.28
C ARG A 313 -8.42 -1.10 12.56
N ALA A 314 -9.25 -1.67 11.70
CA ALA A 314 -8.89 -2.85 10.91
C ALA A 314 -7.72 -2.56 9.95
N SER A 315 -7.75 -1.42 9.25
CA SER A 315 -6.67 -0.98 8.36
C SER A 315 -5.38 -0.64 9.11
N ALA A 316 -5.49 0.02 10.28
CA ALA A 316 -4.34 0.31 11.14
C ALA A 316 -3.65 -0.97 11.65
N ALA A 317 -4.39 -2.07 11.84
CA ALA A 317 -3.80 -3.34 12.23
C ALA A 317 -2.87 -3.92 11.13
N ARG A 318 -3.27 -3.77 9.86
CA ARG A 318 -2.43 -4.19 8.73
C ARG A 318 -1.20 -3.29 8.54
N ILE A 319 -1.37 -1.98 8.70
CA ILE A 319 -0.26 -1.02 8.68
C ILE A 319 0.70 -1.23 9.85
N ALA A 320 0.19 -1.57 11.05
CA ALA A 320 1.00 -1.81 12.24
C ALA A 320 2.01 -2.94 12.02
N VAL A 321 1.61 -4.01 11.34
CA VAL A 321 2.51 -5.12 10.98
C VAL A 321 3.65 -4.64 10.08
N LEU A 322 3.36 -3.71 9.14
CA LEU A 322 4.37 -3.15 8.25
C LEU A 322 5.31 -2.16 8.97
N LEU A 323 4.80 -1.43 9.96
CA LEU A 323 5.56 -0.46 10.74
C LEU A 323 6.34 -1.09 11.91
N GLY A 324 6.24 -2.39 12.10
CA GLY A 324 7.02 -3.12 13.11
C GLY A 324 8.53 -2.89 12.94
N PRO A 325 9.33 -3.12 14.00
CA PRO A 325 10.77 -2.99 13.90
C PRO A 325 11.27 -3.96 12.83
N ASP A 326 12.12 -3.47 11.97
CA ASP A 326 12.90 -4.31 11.08
C ASP A 326 13.84 -5.15 11.98
N PRO A 327 13.77 -6.50 11.93
CA PRO A 327 14.71 -7.34 12.67
C PRO A 327 16.17 -7.01 12.35
N ALA A 328 16.42 -6.36 11.23
CA ALA A 328 17.76 -5.90 10.82
C ALA A 328 18.17 -4.53 11.39
N THR A 329 17.26 -3.72 11.95
CA THR A 329 17.62 -2.41 12.53
C THR A 329 18.35 -2.47 13.86
N GLY A 330 18.48 -3.66 14.47
CA GLY A 330 19.36 -3.85 15.64
C GLY A 330 20.86 -3.79 15.30
N ALA A 331 21.22 -3.79 14.01
CA ALA A 331 22.59 -3.80 13.50
C ALA A 331 22.96 -2.54 12.69
N ASP A 332 22.17 -1.46 12.79
CA ASP A 332 22.53 -0.18 12.17
C ASP A 332 23.66 0.52 12.98
N ARG A 333 24.74 -0.21 13.15
CA ARG A 333 26.03 0.44 13.42
C ARG A 333 26.52 0.91 12.06
N ASP A 334 26.57 2.22 11.92
CA ASP A 334 27.21 2.91 10.83
C ASP A 334 28.48 2.18 10.41
N VAL A 335 28.39 1.54 9.24
CA VAL A 335 29.62 1.28 8.48
C VAL A 335 30.05 2.67 8.04
N PRO A 336 31.19 3.21 8.51
CA PRO A 336 31.66 4.50 8.07
C PRO A 336 31.60 4.53 6.54
N ALA A 337 31.07 5.60 5.97
CA ALA A 337 31.18 5.90 4.56
C ALA A 337 32.64 6.32 4.27
N GLY A 338 33.57 5.41 4.49
CA GLY A 338 34.90 5.52 3.92
C GLY A 338 34.84 5.25 2.42
N PRO A 339 35.84 5.70 1.64
CA PRO A 339 36.00 5.24 0.28
C PRO A 339 35.90 3.71 0.29
N ALA A 340 35.17 3.14 -0.68
CA ALA A 340 34.92 1.72 -0.72
C ALA A 340 36.27 1.00 -0.87
N ASP A 341 36.88 0.65 0.25
CA ASP A 341 38.00 -0.24 0.24
C ASP A 341 37.51 -1.58 -0.36
N PHE A 342 38.19 -2.05 -1.37
CA PHE A 342 37.86 -3.31 -2.01
C PHE A 342 38.20 -4.47 -1.05
N GLU A 343 37.25 -4.76 -0.15
CA GLU A 343 37.40 -5.88 0.78
C GLU A 343 36.99 -7.19 0.09
N PRO A 344 37.72 -8.31 0.32
CA PRO A 344 37.35 -9.61 -0.24
C PRO A 344 36.05 -10.12 0.34
N VAL A 345 35.22 -10.78 -0.47
CA VAL A 345 34.08 -11.56 0.00
C VAL A 345 34.48 -13.01 0.15
N THR A 346 34.23 -13.61 1.29
CA THR A 346 34.54 -15.01 1.57
C THR A 346 33.34 -15.78 2.05
N LEU A 347 33.08 -16.92 1.43
CA LEU A 347 32.19 -17.96 1.93
C LEU A 347 33.11 -19.09 2.41
N HIS A 348 32.96 -19.53 3.66
CA HIS A 348 33.74 -20.59 4.26
C HIS A 348 32.84 -21.72 4.72
N GLU A 349 32.97 -22.88 4.07
CA GLU A 349 32.19 -24.10 4.34
C GLU A 349 30.67 -23.87 4.40
N VAL A 350 30.17 -23.00 3.50
CA VAL A 350 28.77 -22.60 3.51
C VAL A 350 27.87 -23.73 3.02
N THR A 351 26.92 -24.14 3.84
CA THR A 351 25.84 -25.06 3.49
C THR A 351 24.50 -24.31 3.57
N HIS A 352 23.75 -24.32 2.47
CA HIS A 352 22.39 -23.73 2.39
C HIS A 352 21.62 -24.29 1.19
N GLY A 353 20.39 -24.78 1.43
CA GLY A 353 19.59 -25.41 0.38
C GLY A 353 20.35 -26.56 -0.29
N PRO A 354 20.53 -26.52 -1.62
CA PRO A 354 21.30 -27.56 -2.34
C PRO A 354 22.81 -27.40 -2.23
N VAL A 355 23.34 -26.28 -1.73
CA VAL A 355 24.79 -26.02 -1.62
C VAL A 355 25.36 -26.74 -0.38
N ARG A 356 26.53 -27.42 -0.56
CA ARG A 356 27.21 -28.17 0.51
C ARG A 356 28.66 -27.70 0.66
N ALA A 357 29.00 -27.24 1.86
CA ALA A 357 30.34 -26.87 2.31
C ALA A 357 31.11 -25.99 1.28
N LEU A 358 30.42 -25.04 0.64
CA LEU A 358 31.01 -24.16 -0.36
C LEU A 358 32.05 -23.24 0.29
N THR A 359 33.27 -23.30 -0.21
CA THR A 359 34.31 -22.32 0.06
C THR A 359 34.59 -21.53 -1.22
N LEU A 360 34.35 -20.22 -1.18
CA LEU A 360 34.53 -19.29 -2.30
C LEU A 360 35.18 -18.02 -1.76
N ARG A 361 36.17 -17.50 -2.49
CA ARG A 361 36.82 -16.24 -2.22
C ARG A 361 36.79 -15.34 -3.45
N LEU A 362 36.33 -14.13 -3.27
CA LEU A 362 36.33 -13.09 -4.30
C LEU A 362 37.33 -12.01 -3.89
N ASP A 363 38.51 -12.06 -4.41
CA ASP A 363 39.54 -11.05 -4.15
C ASP A 363 39.32 -9.79 -4.99
N PRO A 364 39.80 -8.63 -4.55
CA PRO A 364 39.73 -7.39 -5.32
C PRO A 364 40.31 -7.53 -6.71
N GLY A 365 39.60 -7.09 -7.75
CA GLY A 365 39.98 -7.18 -9.14
C GLY A 365 39.78 -8.55 -9.80
N ALA A 366 39.47 -9.60 -9.03
CA ALA A 366 39.25 -10.93 -9.58
C ALA A 366 37.87 -11.04 -10.28
N VAL A 367 37.87 -11.80 -11.39
CA VAL A 367 36.66 -12.23 -12.09
C VAL A 367 36.52 -13.73 -11.93
N VAL A 368 35.54 -14.15 -11.12
CA VAL A 368 35.32 -15.56 -10.80
C VAL A 368 34.05 -16.05 -11.50
N GLY A 369 34.17 -17.19 -12.19
CA GLY A 369 33.03 -17.89 -12.79
C GLY A 369 32.38 -18.84 -11.77
N MET A 370 31.06 -19.02 -11.85
CA MET A 370 30.35 -20.09 -11.16
C MET A 370 29.40 -20.79 -12.10
N VAL A 371 29.51 -22.10 -12.15
CA VAL A 371 28.59 -22.98 -12.87
C VAL A 371 27.89 -23.87 -11.87
N ALA A 372 26.58 -23.81 -11.84
CA ALA A 372 25.77 -24.65 -10.97
C ALA A 372 24.88 -25.58 -11.82
N ARG A 373 24.97 -26.88 -11.58
CA ARG A 373 24.12 -27.86 -12.27
C ARG A 373 22.66 -27.72 -11.83
N ASP A 374 22.42 -27.43 -10.54
CA ASP A 374 21.10 -27.06 -10.02
C ASP A 374 20.97 -25.54 -9.98
N PRO A 375 20.00 -24.95 -10.73
CA PRO A 375 19.72 -23.51 -10.65
C PRO A 375 19.35 -23.00 -9.24
N ALA A 376 18.85 -23.87 -8.36
CA ALA A 376 18.55 -23.50 -6.98
C ALA A 376 19.84 -23.26 -6.17
N ALA A 377 20.95 -23.92 -6.50
CA ALA A 377 22.25 -23.66 -5.89
C ALA A 377 22.76 -22.25 -6.23
N ALA A 378 22.63 -21.85 -7.50
CA ALA A 378 22.95 -20.48 -7.92
C ALA A 378 22.11 -19.43 -7.16
N THR A 379 20.83 -19.70 -6.99
CA THR A 379 19.92 -18.83 -6.23
C THR A 379 20.31 -18.75 -4.75
N ALA A 380 20.67 -19.89 -4.13
CA ALA A 380 21.11 -19.95 -2.74
C ALA A 380 22.37 -19.10 -2.50
N VAL A 381 23.38 -19.20 -3.38
CA VAL A 381 24.60 -18.36 -3.29
C VAL A 381 24.25 -16.88 -3.44
N LEU A 382 23.39 -16.54 -4.41
CA LEU A 382 22.96 -15.16 -4.64
C LEU A 382 22.28 -14.56 -3.41
N THR A 383 21.33 -15.28 -2.81
CA THR A 383 20.56 -14.78 -1.63
C THR A 383 21.44 -14.63 -0.39
N ILE A 384 22.47 -15.47 -0.23
CA ILE A 384 23.47 -15.31 0.84
C ILE A 384 24.31 -14.05 0.61
N LEU A 385 24.85 -13.85 -0.60
CA LEU A 385 25.68 -12.69 -0.93
C LEU A 385 24.92 -11.37 -0.82
N THR A 386 23.64 -11.35 -1.16
CA THR A 386 22.76 -10.18 -0.98
C THR A 386 22.26 -9.98 0.46
N GLY A 387 22.59 -10.90 1.36
CA GLY A 387 22.11 -10.88 2.75
C GLY A 387 20.60 -11.14 2.88
N GLU A 388 19.95 -11.74 1.88
CA GLU A 388 18.52 -12.10 1.94
C GLU A 388 18.28 -13.30 2.86
N THR A 389 19.22 -14.22 2.87
CA THR A 389 19.22 -15.38 3.76
C THR A 389 20.59 -15.54 4.42
N ASP A 390 20.59 -16.04 5.65
CA ASP A 390 21.81 -16.46 6.31
C ASP A 390 22.12 -17.93 5.92
N PRO A 391 23.39 -18.33 5.79
CA PRO A 391 23.74 -19.73 5.58
C PRO A 391 23.24 -20.59 6.75
N ALA A 392 22.84 -21.84 6.47
CA ALA A 392 22.45 -22.79 7.51
C ALA A 392 23.66 -23.23 8.34
N GLU A 393 24.81 -23.43 7.66
CA GLU A 393 26.10 -23.74 8.26
C GLU A 393 27.18 -22.96 7.54
N GLY A 394 28.32 -22.77 8.20
CA GLY A 394 29.43 -22.00 7.67
C GLY A 394 29.30 -20.50 7.87
N ILE A 395 30.19 -19.72 7.27
CA ILE A 395 30.28 -18.28 7.50
C ILE A 395 30.47 -17.53 6.17
N ALA A 396 29.67 -16.48 5.97
CA ALA A 396 29.84 -15.52 4.88
C ALA A 396 30.36 -14.18 5.43
N ARG A 397 31.45 -13.64 4.84
CA ARG A 397 32.11 -12.40 5.30
C ARG A 397 32.36 -11.41 4.18
N LEU A 398 32.40 -10.13 4.51
CA LEU A 398 32.98 -9.03 3.74
C LEU A 398 34.16 -8.48 4.56
N GLY A 399 35.37 -8.69 4.09
CA GLY A 399 36.58 -8.54 4.89
C GLY A 399 36.52 -9.38 6.17
N GLU A 400 36.73 -8.76 7.32
CA GLU A 400 36.65 -9.42 8.62
C GLU A 400 35.20 -9.54 9.18
N ARG A 401 34.23 -8.87 8.56
CA ARG A 401 32.84 -8.77 9.09
C ARG A 401 31.92 -9.81 8.50
N GLN A 402 31.11 -10.46 9.31
CA GLN A 402 30.09 -11.39 8.84
C GLN A 402 28.96 -10.62 8.15
N LEU A 403 28.48 -11.09 6.98
CA LEU A 403 27.43 -10.44 6.18
C LEU A 403 26.16 -10.21 7.00
N ARG A 404 25.79 -11.16 7.88
CA ARG A 404 24.60 -11.07 8.75
C ARG A 404 24.65 -9.90 9.74
N THR A 405 25.85 -9.36 10.06
CA THR A 405 26.02 -8.22 10.98
C THR A 405 26.03 -6.88 10.29
N ILE A 406 26.05 -6.85 8.95
CA ILE A 406 26.07 -5.65 8.13
C ILE A 406 24.62 -5.29 7.76
N SER A 407 24.24 -4.01 7.93
CA SER A 407 22.94 -3.57 7.48
C SER A 407 22.80 -3.76 5.97
N ARG A 408 21.60 -4.10 5.48
CA ARG A 408 21.38 -4.31 4.04
C ARG A 408 21.67 -3.08 3.20
N HIS A 409 21.40 -1.91 3.73
CA HIS A 409 21.69 -0.67 3.04
C HIS A 409 23.20 -0.52 2.85
N ALA A 410 24.00 -0.82 3.88
CA ALA A 410 25.44 -0.84 3.79
C ALA A 410 25.94 -1.98 2.87
N LEU A 411 25.40 -3.19 3.01
CA LEU A 411 25.77 -4.33 2.17
C LEU A 411 25.51 -4.06 0.69
N ARG A 412 24.37 -3.49 0.32
CA ARG A 412 24.03 -3.13 -1.05
C ARG A 412 24.95 -2.06 -1.65
N ARG A 413 25.62 -1.25 -0.84
CA ARG A 413 26.65 -0.32 -1.34
C ARG A 413 27.92 -1.04 -1.77
N HIS A 414 28.26 -2.16 -1.14
CA HIS A 414 29.45 -2.95 -1.43
C HIS A 414 29.18 -4.09 -2.42
N ILE A 415 28.06 -4.81 -2.26
CA ILE A 415 27.70 -5.94 -3.12
C ILE A 415 26.45 -5.59 -3.92
N LEU A 416 26.58 -5.55 -5.24
CA LEU A 416 25.47 -5.41 -6.16
C LEU A 416 25.26 -6.72 -6.90
N ALA A 417 24.07 -7.30 -6.76
CA ALA A 417 23.68 -8.48 -7.50
C ALA A 417 22.64 -8.11 -8.58
N ALA A 418 22.95 -8.40 -9.82
CA ALA A 418 22.03 -8.23 -10.93
C ALA A 418 21.27 -9.54 -11.16
N PRO A 419 19.92 -9.56 -10.98
CA PRO A 419 19.12 -10.75 -11.20
C PRO A 419 19.04 -11.10 -12.68
N HIS A 420 18.71 -12.38 -12.98
CA HIS A 420 18.50 -12.85 -14.35
C HIS A 420 17.31 -12.13 -15.03
N GLU A 421 16.22 -11.91 -14.30
CA GLU A 421 15.06 -11.15 -14.81
C GLU A 421 15.36 -9.66 -14.83
N VAL A 422 15.25 -9.08 -16.02
CA VAL A 422 15.55 -7.67 -16.25
C VAL A 422 14.31 -6.82 -16.07
N HIS A 423 14.31 -5.97 -15.04
CA HIS A 423 13.34 -4.91 -14.87
C HIS A 423 13.99 -3.54 -15.06
N LEU A 424 13.59 -2.83 -16.11
CA LEU A 424 14.04 -1.46 -16.36
C LEU A 424 13.01 -0.49 -15.78
N LEU A 425 13.49 0.45 -14.97
CA LEU A 425 12.64 1.52 -14.40
C LEU A 425 12.81 2.78 -15.25
N GLY A 426 11.74 3.58 -15.34
CA GLY A 426 11.75 4.82 -16.10
C GLY A 426 11.34 4.66 -17.56
N ARG A 427 11.33 5.77 -18.28
CA ARG A 427 10.90 5.89 -19.68
C ARG A 427 12.03 6.34 -20.61
N THR A 428 13.18 6.68 -20.04
CA THR A 428 14.38 7.05 -20.79
C THR A 428 15.53 6.09 -20.46
N LEU A 429 16.50 6.03 -21.35
CA LEU A 429 17.72 5.26 -21.11
C LEU A 429 18.47 5.79 -19.87
N SER A 430 18.48 7.11 -19.69
CA SER A 430 19.05 7.76 -18.51
C SER A 430 18.36 7.31 -17.23
N ASP A 431 17.02 7.29 -17.18
CA ASP A 431 16.27 6.80 -16.02
C ASP A 431 16.59 5.33 -15.71
N ALA A 432 16.67 4.50 -16.76
CA ALA A 432 16.95 3.07 -16.59
C ALA A 432 18.36 2.79 -16.08
N LEU A 433 19.32 3.67 -16.35
CA LEU A 433 20.72 3.57 -15.88
C LEU A 433 20.93 4.23 -14.51
N ASP A 434 19.99 5.07 -14.05
CA ASP A 434 20.11 5.70 -12.74
C ASP A 434 19.99 4.65 -11.63
N THR A 435 21.05 4.51 -10.85
CA THR A 435 21.13 3.60 -9.70
C THR A 435 20.90 4.33 -8.37
N GLY A 436 20.64 5.65 -8.39
CA GLY A 436 20.55 6.49 -7.20
C GLY A 436 21.89 6.70 -6.47
N ARG A 437 23.01 6.27 -7.07
CA ARG A 437 24.37 6.39 -6.50
C ARG A 437 25.13 7.62 -6.98
N GLY A 438 24.48 8.47 -7.79
CA GLY A 438 25.13 9.52 -8.56
C GLY A 438 25.77 8.94 -9.82
N THR A 439 25.35 9.42 -10.98
CA THR A 439 25.89 8.95 -12.27
C THR A 439 26.95 9.92 -12.77
N ASP A 440 28.19 9.43 -12.87
CA ASP A 440 29.21 10.10 -13.69
C ASP A 440 28.90 9.81 -15.18
N PRO A 441 28.68 10.85 -16.01
CA PRO A 441 28.39 10.66 -17.43
C PRO A 441 29.47 9.88 -18.17
N SER A 442 30.75 10.07 -17.81
CA SER A 442 31.88 9.34 -18.40
C SER A 442 31.83 7.86 -18.07
N ARG A 443 31.50 7.53 -16.83
CA ARG A 443 31.31 6.16 -16.36
C ARG A 443 30.10 5.49 -17.01
N THR A 444 29.01 6.22 -17.19
CA THR A 444 27.80 5.72 -17.87
C THR A 444 28.10 5.38 -19.33
N ALA A 445 28.83 6.25 -20.03
CA ALA A 445 29.23 6.01 -21.41
C ALA A 445 30.14 4.78 -21.54
N ALA A 446 31.14 4.62 -20.64
CA ALA A 446 32.01 3.45 -20.59
C ALA A 446 31.20 2.16 -20.31
N ALA A 447 30.26 2.19 -19.38
CA ALA A 447 29.39 1.06 -19.06
C ALA A 447 28.50 0.65 -20.24
N LEU A 448 27.94 1.62 -20.97
CA LEU A 448 27.17 1.36 -22.19
C LEU A 448 28.04 0.72 -23.27
N ALA A 449 29.29 1.19 -23.45
CA ALA A 449 30.23 0.61 -24.37
C ALA A 449 30.63 -0.83 -23.98
N ALA A 450 30.92 -1.06 -22.69
CA ALA A 450 31.28 -2.38 -22.17
C ALA A 450 30.12 -3.39 -22.31
N ALA A 451 28.89 -2.97 -22.09
CA ALA A 451 27.70 -3.80 -22.27
C ALA A 451 27.25 -3.93 -23.75
N GLY A 452 27.92 -3.30 -24.72
CA GLY A 452 27.50 -3.28 -26.11
C GLY A 452 26.14 -2.59 -26.31
N ALA A 453 25.81 -1.64 -25.45
CA ALA A 453 24.53 -0.93 -25.46
C ALA A 453 24.62 0.51 -26.01
N SER A 454 25.76 0.90 -26.59
CA SER A 454 25.92 2.19 -27.25
C SER A 454 24.97 2.33 -28.45
N GLY A 455 24.41 3.54 -28.64
CA GLY A 455 23.53 3.84 -29.79
C GLY A 455 22.10 3.31 -29.62
N LEU A 456 21.69 2.87 -28.42
CA LEU A 456 20.29 2.58 -28.13
C LEU A 456 19.45 3.88 -28.07
N PRO A 457 18.16 3.82 -28.47
CA PRO A 457 17.28 4.98 -28.37
C PRO A 457 17.10 5.43 -26.92
N ASP A 458 17.08 6.75 -26.70
CA ASP A 458 16.91 7.33 -25.36
C ASP A 458 15.53 7.06 -24.77
N THR A 459 14.49 6.93 -25.61
CA THR A 459 13.12 6.69 -25.17
C THR A 459 12.77 5.21 -25.16
N MET A 460 12.16 4.76 -24.07
CA MET A 460 11.71 3.38 -23.88
C MET A 460 10.25 3.37 -23.44
N SER A 461 9.52 2.30 -23.75
CA SER A 461 8.23 2.03 -23.09
C SER A 461 8.45 1.56 -21.65
N GLU A 462 7.42 1.63 -20.84
CA GLU A 462 7.44 1.17 -19.44
C GLU A 462 7.98 -0.27 -19.32
N GLY A 463 8.90 -0.49 -18.41
CA GLY A 463 9.57 -1.78 -18.23
C GLY A 463 10.54 -2.17 -19.37
N GLY A 464 10.82 -1.26 -20.33
CA GLY A 464 11.66 -1.56 -21.49
C GLY A 464 10.98 -2.48 -22.52
N ALA A 465 9.64 -2.56 -22.53
CA ALA A 465 8.89 -3.48 -23.41
C ALA A 465 9.09 -3.20 -24.92
N SER A 466 9.52 -1.97 -25.31
CA SER A 466 9.89 -1.64 -26.68
C SER A 466 11.26 -2.19 -27.12
N LEU A 467 12.07 -2.66 -26.17
CA LEU A 467 13.38 -3.23 -26.45
C LEU A 467 13.29 -4.75 -26.67
N SER A 468 14.11 -5.28 -27.59
CA SER A 468 14.29 -6.74 -27.67
C SER A 468 14.94 -7.30 -26.39
N GLY A 469 14.79 -8.60 -26.14
CA GLY A 469 15.38 -9.27 -24.97
C GLY A 469 16.87 -8.97 -24.79
N GLY A 470 17.65 -9.11 -25.85
CA GLY A 470 19.10 -8.82 -25.83
C GLY A 470 19.40 -7.32 -25.59
N ARG A 471 18.59 -6.40 -26.12
CA ARG A 471 18.75 -4.97 -25.82
C ARG A 471 18.44 -4.66 -24.36
N ARG A 472 17.36 -5.22 -23.80
CA ARG A 472 17.03 -5.06 -22.38
C ARG A 472 18.14 -5.60 -21.47
N GLN A 473 18.67 -6.78 -21.78
CA GLN A 473 19.76 -7.40 -21.02
C GLN A 473 21.03 -6.54 -21.05
N ARG A 474 21.39 -5.97 -22.22
CA ARG A 474 22.55 -5.06 -22.34
C ARG A 474 22.36 -3.77 -21.54
N VAL A 475 21.16 -3.18 -21.51
CA VAL A 475 20.85 -2.00 -20.67
C VAL A 475 20.96 -2.35 -19.17
N ALA A 476 20.46 -3.51 -18.75
CA ALA A 476 20.59 -3.97 -17.37
C ALA A 476 22.05 -4.22 -16.97
N LEU A 477 22.84 -4.80 -17.86
CA LEU A 477 24.28 -4.97 -17.67
C LEU A 477 24.99 -3.61 -17.58
N ALA A 478 24.68 -2.68 -18.48
CA ALA A 478 25.23 -1.32 -18.45
C ALA A 478 24.90 -0.61 -17.13
N ARG A 479 23.68 -0.75 -16.63
CA ARG A 479 23.28 -0.21 -15.31
C ARG A 479 24.11 -0.80 -14.17
N ALA A 480 24.34 -2.11 -14.18
CA ALA A 480 25.16 -2.79 -13.18
C ALA A 480 26.62 -2.33 -13.21
N LEU A 481 27.19 -2.15 -14.42
CA LEU A 481 28.55 -1.64 -14.62
C LEU A 481 28.67 -0.14 -14.26
N ALA A 482 27.68 0.67 -14.62
CA ALA A 482 27.66 2.11 -14.28
C ALA A 482 27.65 2.36 -12.77
N ALA A 483 26.99 1.48 -12.01
CA ALA A 483 26.95 1.53 -10.55
C ALA A 483 28.33 1.33 -9.90
N ALA A 484 29.29 0.76 -10.62
CA ALA A 484 30.68 0.50 -10.21
C ALA A 484 30.81 -0.03 -8.76
N PRO A 485 30.09 -1.09 -8.36
CA PRO A 485 30.17 -1.60 -7.00
C PRO A 485 31.54 -2.27 -6.75
N PRO A 486 32.05 -2.26 -5.50
CA PRO A 486 33.23 -3.04 -5.16
C PRO A 486 33.12 -4.54 -5.52
N VAL A 487 31.94 -5.12 -5.27
CA VAL A 487 31.64 -6.51 -5.63
C VAL A 487 30.40 -6.54 -6.52
N LEU A 488 30.56 -7.08 -7.73
CA LEU A 488 29.47 -7.26 -8.70
C LEU A 488 29.16 -8.75 -8.87
N VAL A 489 27.89 -9.12 -8.67
CA VAL A 489 27.40 -10.47 -8.93
C VAL A 489 26.45 -10.42 -10.12
N LEU A 490 26.77 -11.16 -11.17
CA LEU A 490 25.96 -11.24 -12.39
C LEU A 490 25.41 -12.66 -12.54
N ARG A 491 24.12 -12.78 -12.85
CA ARG A 491 23.52 -14.07 -13.18
C ARG A 491 23.07 -14.08 -14.63
N ASP A 492 23.66 -14.96 -15.42
CA ASP A 492 23.36 -15.17 -16.83
C ASP A 492 23.27 -13.86 -17.64
N PRO A 493 24.31 -12.99 -17.59
CA PRO A 493 24.19 -11.63 -18.11
C PRO A 493 24.12 -11.54 -19.64
N LEU A 494 24.42 -12.63 -20.38
CA LEU A 494 24.57 -12.62 -21.84
C LEU A 494 23.68 -13.61 -22.60
N THR A 495 22.77 -14.31 -21.95
CA THR A 495 21.94 -15.40 -22.52
C THR A 495 21.03 -15.00 -23.69
N ALA A 496 20.71 -13.73 -23.85
CA ALA A 496 19.87 -13.24 -24.95
C ALA A 496 20.67 -12.63 -26.12
N LEU A 497 21.99 -12.87 -26.17
CA LEU A 497 22.88 -12.36 -27.20
C LEU A 497 23.26 -13.47 -28.20
N ASP A 498 23.56 -13.07 -29.43
CA ASP A 498 24.20 -13.96 -30.39
C ASP A 498 25.66 -14.19 -30.02
N ALA A 499 26.28 -15.29 -30.50
CA ALA A 499 27.60 -15.72 -30.09
C ALA A 499 28.72 -14.69 -30.36
N VAL A 500 28.62 -13.90 -31.44
CA VAL A 500 29.64 -12.88 -31.76
C VAL A 500 29.51 -11.70 -30.78
N THR A 501 28.31 -11.23 -30.55
CA THR A 501 28.05 -10.16 -29.58
C THR A 501 28.38 -10.60 -28.16
N GLU A 502 28.06 -11.84 -27.80
CA GLU A 502 28.37 -12.44 -26.50
C GLU A 502 29.89 -12.41 -26.22
N ASP A 503 30.69 -12.86 -27.16
CA ASP A 503 32.16 -12.88 -27.02
C ASP A 503 32.74 -11.47 -26.84
N GLN A 504 32.29 -10.50 -27.65
CA GLN A 504 32.74 -9.11 -27.57
C GLN A 504 32.33 -8.46 -26.23
N VAL A 505 31.11 -8.72 -25.75
CA VAL A 505 30.63 -8.17 -24.47
C VAL A 505 31.36 -8.84 -23.32
N ALA A 506 31.61 -10.15 -23.37
CA ALA A 506 32.39 -10.88 -22.37
C ALA A 506 33.80 -10.28 -22.18
N GLU A 507 34.50 -9.98 -23.31
CA GLU A 507 35.81 -9.34 -23.29
C GLU A 507 35.77 -7.96 -22.65
N ARG A 508 34.86 -7.09 -23.12
CA ARG A 508 34.73 -5.70 -22.63
C ARG A 508 34.31 -5.64 -21.16
N LEU A 509 33.38 -6.48 -20.75
CA LEU A 509 32.91 -6.58 -19.36
C LEU A 509 34.04 -6.95 -18.41
N THR A 510 34.82 -8.00 -18.75
CA THR A 510 35.91 -8.45 -17.88
C THR A 510 37.05 -7.44 -17.84
N ALA A 511 37.39 -6.80 -18.98
CA ALA A 511 38.35 -5.72 -19.03
C ALA A 511 37.93 -4.50 -18.20
N ASP A 512 36.68 -4.06 -18.35
CA ASP A 512 36.11 -2.92 -17.58
C ASP A 512 36.14 -3.19 -16.07
N ARG A 513 35.77 -4.39 -15.64
CA ARG A 513 35.76 -4.74 -14.21
C ARG A 513 37.18 -4.83 -13.62
N ARG A 514 38.14 -5.39 -14.34
CA ARG A 514 39.54 -5.40 -13.91
C ARG A 514 40.12 -3.98 -13.82
N ALA A 515 39.82 -3.13 -14.80
CA ALA A 515 40.25 -1.72 -14.76
C ALA A 515 39.70 -0.94 -13.57
N GLN A 516 38.49 -1.30 -13.06
CA GLN A 516 37.90 -0.71 -11.85
C GLN A 516 38.50 -1.26 -10.56
N GLY A 517 39.20 -2.39 -10.57
CA GLY A 517 39.73 -3.07 -9.39
C GLY A 517 38.65 -3.79 -8.53
N GLY A 518 37.40 -3.83 -8.99
CA GLY A 518 36.31 -4.49 -8.28
C GLY A 518 36.22 -5.98 -8.54
N SER A 519 35.83 -6.75 -7.52
CA SER A 519 35.57 -8.19 -7.64
C SER A 519 34.33 -8.46 -8.47
N THR A 520 34.31 -9.53 -9.25
CA THR A 520 33.15 -9.93 -10.03
C THR A 520 32.89 -11.42 -9.92
N LEU A 521 31.67 -11.82 -9.54
CA LEU A 521 31.19 -13.19 -9.62
C LEU A 521 30.20 -13.29 -10.79
N VAL A 522 30.51 -14.15 -11.76
CA VAL A 522 29.60 -14.40 -12.88
C VAL A 522 29.06 -15.82 -12.78
N ILE A 523 27.78 -15.93 -12.45
CA ILE A 523 27.05 -17.19 -12.40
C ILE A 523 26.46 -17.42 -13.79
N THR A 524 27.03 -18.36 -14.57
CA THR A 524 26.63 -18.55 -15.98
C THR A 524 27.06 -19.89 -16.50
N THR A 525 26.50 -20.29 -17.65
CA THR A 525 26.97 -21.43 -18.46
C THR A 525 27.67 -20.98 -19.77
N SER A 526 27.89 -19.67 -19.96
CA SER A 526 28.50 -19.09 -21.17
C SER A 526 29.99 -19.42 -21.28
N PRO A 527 30.42 -20.21 -22.27
CA PRO A 527 31.85 -20.51 -22.46
C PRO A 527 32.74 -19.26 -22.69
N PRO A 528 32.29 -18.24 -23.49
CA PRO A 528 33.07 -17.02 -23.68
C PRO A 528 33.35 -16.25 -22.37
N LEU A 529 32.40 -16.21 -21.47
CA LEU A 529 32.58 -15.59 -20.14
C LEU A 529 33.47 -16.44 -19.24
N LEU A 530 33.20 -17.75 -19.16
CA LEU A 530 33.91 -18.65 -18.26
C LEU A 530 35.42 -18.77 -18.64
N SER A 531 35.75 -18.73 -19.95
CA SER A 531 37.13 -18.75 -20.41
C SER A 531 37.94 -17.50 -20.05
N ARG A 532 37.26 -16.38 -19.71
CA ARG A 532 37.87 -15.11 -19.32
C ARG A 532 37.92 -14.90 -17.80
N CYS A 533 37.34 -15.82 -17.02
CA CYS A 533 37.44 -15.82 -15.56
C CYS A 533 38.82 -16.29 -15.11
N ASP A 534 39.28 -15.77 -13.96
CA ASP A 534 40.57 -16.16 -13.38
C ASP A 534 40.50 -17.60 -12.86
N HIS A 535 39.36 -18.00 -12.34
CA HIS A 535 39.00 -19.39 -12.01
C HIS A 535 37.47 -19.55 -12.02
N VAL A 536 37.03 -20.80 -12.06
CA VAL A 536 35.62 -21.19 -12.09
C VAL A 536 35.34 -22.15 -10.94
N VAL A 537 34.24 -21.95 -10.26
CA VAL A 537 33.69 -22.85 -9.24
C VAL A 537 32.51 -23.61 -9.85
N TYR A 538 32.64 -24.93 -9.93
CA TYR A 538 31.57 -25.81 -10.40
C TYR A 538 30.87 -26.46 -9.22
N LEU A 539 29.54 -26.28 -9.11
CA LEU A 539 28.67 -26.98 -8.17
C LEU A 539 28.01 -28.15 -8.87
N ASP A 540 28.35 -29.36 -8.45
CA ASP A 540 27.82 -30.60 -8.99
C ASP A 540 26.37 -30.90 -8.56
N GLU A 541 25.82 -32.07 -8.92
CA GLU A 541 24.48 -32.50 -8.54
C GLU A 541 24.28 -32.61 -7.02
N GLN A 542 25.34 -32.92 -6.29
CA GLN A 542 25.32 -33.05 -4.83
C GLN A 542 25.52 -31.70 -4.14
N GLY A 543 25.77 -30.62 -4.91
CA GLY A 543 26.03 -29.28 -4.37
C GLY A 543 27.47 -29.10 -3.87
N THR A 544 28.37 -30.02 -4.22
CA THR A 544 29.78 -29.97 -3.84
C THR A 544 30.56 -29.11 -4.82
N ALA A 545 31.48 -28.28 -4.31
CA ALA A 545 32.25 -27.36 -5.12
C ALA A 545 33.54 -27.98 -5.64
N ARG A 546 33.84 -27.77 -6.92
CA ARG A 546 35.15 -28.01 -7.54
C ARG A 546 35.65 -26.71 -8.15
N THR A 547 36.91 -26.38 -7.95
CA THR A 547 37.53 -25.14 -8.44
C THR A 547 38.65 -25.45 -9.39
N GLY A 548 38.72 -24.74 -10.51
CA GLY A 548 39.79 -24.85 -11.53
C GLY A 548 39.61 -23.79 -12.61
N THR A 549 40.48 -23.76 -13.59
CA THR A 549 40.24 -22.94 -14.78
C THR A 549 39.13 -23.57 -15.64
N HIS A 550 38.50 -22.75 -16.51
CA HIS A 550 37.50 -23.27 -17.46
C HIS A 550 38.03 -24.47 -18.26
N THR A 551 39.29 -24.39 -18.73
CA THR A 551 39.93 -25.44 -19.52
C THR A 551 40.16 -26.73 -18.71
N GLU A 552 40.59 -26.63 -17.46
CA GLU A 552 40.75 -27.78 -16.56
C GLU A 552 39.42 -28.47 -16.28
N LEU A 553 38.37 -27.67 -15.94
CA LEU A 553 37.05 -28.19 -15.65
C LEU A 553 36.33 -28.80 -16.85
N MET A 554 36.69 -28.44 -18.09
CA MET A 554 36.18 -29.09 -19.30
C MET A 554 36.50 -30.58 -19.38
N SER A 555 37.52 -31.07 -18.67
CA SER A 555 37.80 -32.50 -18.51
C SER A 555 36.80 -33.25 -17.64
N GLU A 556 36.02 -32.51 -16.81
CA GLU A 556 34.98 -33.08 -15.94
C GLU A 556 33.69 -33.27 -16.74
N PRO A 557 33.19 -34.52 -16.91
CA PRO A 557 32.00 -34.77 -17.73
C PRO A 557 30.74 -34.00 -17.27
N GLY A 558 30.59 -33.82 -15.94
CA GLY A 558 29.46 -33.09 -15.36
C GLY A 558 29.49 -31.61 -15.73
N TYR A 559 30.63 -30.96 -15.68
CA TYR A 559 30.82 -29.57 -16.06
C TYR A 559 30.63 -29.37 -17.58
N ALA A 560 31.32 -30.19 -18.39
CA ALA A 560 31.20 -30.11 -19.84
C ALA A 560 29.73 -30.28 -20.31
N ALA A 561 28.99 -31.21 -19.73
CA ALA A 561 27.57 -31.42 -20.03
C ALA A 561 26.67 -30.23 -19.73
N VAL A 562 27.04 -29.35 -18.79
CA VAL A 562 26.26 -28.14 -18.43
C VAL A 562 26.66 -26.97 -19.34
N VAL A 563 27.92 -26.83 -19.66
CA VAL A 563 28.48 -25.68 -20.40
C VAL A 563 28.31 -25.81 -21.91
N LEU A 564 28.31 -27.06 -22.45
CA LEU A 564 28.15 -27.32 -23.88
C LEU A 564 26.69 -27.57 -24.34
N ARG A 565 25.73 -27.37 -23.43
CA ARG A 565 24.32 -27.35 -23.76
C ARG A 565 23.96 -26.05 -24.47
#